data_107e1f7600b88e8d8a2dcf3e96e31b24
#
_entry.id   107e1f7600b88e8d8a2dcf3e96e31b24
#
_cell.length_a   1.000
_cell.length_b   1.000
_cell.length_c   1.000
_cell.angle_alpha   90.00
_cell.angle_beta   90.00
_cell.angle_gamma   90.00
#
_symmetry.space_group_name_H-M   'P 1'
#
loop_
_entity.id
_entity.type
_entity.pdbx_description
1 polymer ?
#
loop_
_entity_poly.entity_id
_entity_poly.type
_entity_poly.pdbx_seq_one_letter_code
_entity_poly.pdbx_strand_id
1 'polypeptide(L)'
;MKLKVAILEDNPSLLKDHKQNLEATELVEVVAFATNSTDFLNNEKTSKADALLLDIDLGGGSSMNGLEVAYKLKLPVLFVSGHNAANLKEIEKLENEFDLIVDHITKPFTENEFLKKATKFLNEVREEITSKYIILDFAENKKNKIVVDTIVYLCADKANGAESNNKIVYFNDRRPEMLIDFTIAKMHEKGFGKQKFLEIIRGVVVNEKHIKPRKKGSREIEVEVMNRNGKIETKFLKTSENFRMP
;
A
#
# COMPACT_ATOMS: atom_id res chain seq x y z
N MET A 1 9.61 11.41 3.00
CA MET A 1 10.03 10.06 3.46
C MET A 1 10.78 9.41 2.32
N LYS A 2 12.00 8.93 2.55
CA LYS A 2 12.73 8.11 1.57
C LYS A 2 12.22 6.68 1.65
N LEU A 3 12.07 6.02 0.50
CA LEU A 3 11.76 4.60 0.42
C LEU A 3 13.00 3.77 0.73
N LYS A 4 12.84 2.67 1.43
CA LYS A 4 13.91 1.71 1.68
C LYS A 4 13.97 0.72 0.53
N VAL A 5 15.10 0.64 -0.17
CA VAL A 5 15.28 -0.25 -1.32
C VAL A 5 16.36 -1.27 -1.02
N ALA A 6 16.13 -2.53 -1.41
CA ALA A 6 17.13 -3.59 -1.40
C ALA A 6 17.51 -3.98 -2.84
N ILE A 7 18.80 -4.21 -3.11
CA ILE A 7 19.34 -4.46 -4.45
C ILE A 7 20.02 -5.82 -4.50
N LEU A 8 19.68 -6.63 -5.51
CA LEU A 8 20.36 -7.88 -5.83
C LEU A 8 20.84 -7.83 -7.29
N GLU A 9 22.15 -7.85 -7.48
CA GLU A 9 22.81 -7.82 -8.79
C GLU A 9 24.16 -8.55 -8.64
N ASP A 10 24.40 -9.60 -9.41
CA ASP A 10 25.58 -10.44 -9.29
C ASP A 10 26.88 -9.77 -9.76
N ASN A 11 26.80 -8.77 -10.62
CA ASN A 11 27.94 -7.97 -11.05
C ASN A 11 28.23 -6.83 -10.06
N PRO A 12 29.37 -6.85 -9.33
CA PRO A 12 29.65 -5.83 -8.30
C PRO A 12 29.76 -4.40 -8.84
N SER A 13 30.17 -4.23 -10.11
CA SER A 13 30.25 -2.89 -10.73
C SER A 13 28.85 -2.35 -10.99
N LEU A 14 27.96 -3.15 -11.61
CA LEU A 14 26.57 -2.75 -11.85
C LEU A 14 25.80 -2.54 -10.54
N LEU A 15 26.05 -3.37 -9.53
CA LEU A 15 25.48 -3.18 -8.19
C LEU A 15 25.83 -1.81 -7.61
N LYS A 16 27.09 -1.42 -7.72
CA LYS A 16 27.56 -0.10 -7.26
C LYS A 16 26.91 1.03 -8.06
N ASP A 17 26.83 0.90 -9.39
CA ASP A 17 26.23 1.92 -10.25
C ASP A 17 24.74 2.06 -9.97
N HIS A 18 23.99 0.96 -9.84
CA HIS A 18 22.56 0.98 -9.48
C HIS A 18 22.34 1.65 -8.13
N LYS A 19 23.16 1.34 -7.13
CA LYS A 19 23.09 1.98 -5.83
C LYS A 19 23.29 3.49 -5.92
N GLN A 20 24.34 3.94 -6.58
CA GLN A 20 24.66 5.36 -6.75
C GLN A 20 23.52 6.10 -7.48
N ASN A 21 23.05 5.54 -8.58
CA ASN A 21 21.98 6.11 -9.39
C ASN A 21 20.66 6.22 -8.61
N LEU A 22 20.30 5.19 -7.86
CA LEU A 22 19.09 5.23 -7.02
C LEU A 22 19.21 6.29 -5.90
N GLU A 23 20.32 6.32 -5.19
CA GLU A 23 20.54 7.29 -4.10
C GLU A 23 20.61 8.74 -4.62
N ALA A 24 21.09 8.96 -5.85
CA ALA A 24 21.10 10.27 -6.50
C ALA A 24 19.69 10.83 -6.77
N THR A 25 18.66 9.99 -6.83
CA THR A 25 17.27 10.46 -6.97
C THR A 25 16.74 11.16 -5.73
N GLU A 26 17.42 11.04 -4.58
CA GLU A 26 16.98 11.47 -3.25
C GLU A 26 15.64 10.85 -2.76
N LEU A 27 15.03 9.98 -3.56
CA LEU A 27 13.76 9.30 -3.25
C LEU A 27 13.95 8.10 -2.34
N VAL A 28 15.15 7.51 -2.32
CA VAL A 28 15.43 6.24 -1.65
C VAL A 28 16.58 6.30 -0.67
N GLU A 29 16.61 5.28 0.20
CA GLU A 29 17.74 4.84 1.00
C GLU A 29 17.99 3.37 0.66
N VAL A 30 19.17 3.01 0.17
CA VAL A 30 19.53 1.62 -0.08
C VAL A 30 19.92 0.97 1.25
N VAL A 31 19.03 0.12 1.77
CA VAL A 31 19.17 -0.49 3.11
C VAL A 31 19.85 -1.85 3.10
N ALA A 32 19.81 -2.57 1.97
CA ALA A 32 20.47 -3.86 1.79
C ALA A 32 20.93 -4.00 0.33
N PHE A 33 22.03 -4.70 0.11
CA PHE A 33 22.50 -5.08 -1.22
C PHE A 33 23.36 -6.33 -1.13
N ALA A 34 23.34 -7.18 -2.17
CA ALA A 34 24.14 -8.39 -2.26
C ALA A 34 24.38 -8.77 -3.70
N THR A 35 25.42 -9.62 -3.93
CA THR A 35 25.75 -10.18 -5.24
C THR A 35 25.25 -11.61 -5.42
N ASN A 36 24.62 -12.19 -4.43
CA ASN A 36 23.99 -13.51 -4.51
C ASN A 36 22.71 -13.56 -3.67
N SER A 37 21.82 -14.48 -4.03
CA SER A 37 20.50 -14.62 -3.40
C SER A 37 20.56 -15.06 -1.93
N THR A 38 21.57 -15.85 -1.54
CA THR A 38 21.71 -16.34 -0.18
C THR A 38 22.00 -15.22 0.81
N ASP A 39 23.02 -14.40 0.53
CA ASP A 39 23.38 -13.26 1.37
C ASP A 39 22.26 -12.21 1.38
N PHE A 40 21.60 -12.03 0.23
CA PHE A 40 20.47 -11.10 0.11
C PHE A 40 19.31 -11.49 1.02
N LEU A 41 18.91 -12.74 1.02
CA LEU A 41 17.79 -13.25 1.82
C LEU A 41 18.11 -13.34 3.31
N ASN A 42 19.39 -13.57 3.67
CA ASN A 42 19.83 -13.62 5.06
C ASN A 42 19.99 -12.23 5.70
N ASN A 43 19.99 -11.16 4.91
CA ASN A 43 20.06 -9.81 5.45
C ASN A 43 18.69 -9.38 6.00
N GLU A 44 18.60 -9.16 7.30
CA GLU A 44 17.35 -8.77 7.98
C GLU A 44 16.72 -7.47 7.44
N LYS A 45 17.50 -6.59 6.81
CA LYS A 45 16.98 -5.36 6.23
C LYS A 45 16.27 -5.60 4.89
N THR A 46 16.58 -6.69 4.19
CA THR A 46 15.96 -7.03 2.90
C THR A 46 14.45 -7.22 3.04
N SER A 47 14.00 -7.98 4.04
CA SER A 47 12.56 -8.21 4.30
C SER A 47 11.82 -6.96 4.82
N LYS A 48 12.56 -5.93 5.24
CA LYS A 48 12.04 -4.65 5.74
C LYS A 48 12.13 -3.52 4.70
N ALA A 49 12.53 -3.84 3.48
CA ALA A 49 12.55 -2.90 2.37
C ALA A 49 11.12 -2.56 1.92
N ASP A 50 10.95 -1.39 1.34
CA ASP A 50 9.69 -0.94 0.73
C ASP A 50 9.59 -1.41 -0.73
N ALA A 51 10.73 -1.63 -1.39
CA ALA A 51 10.85 -2.11 -2.76
C ALA A 51 12.17 -2.84 -3.02
N LEU A 52 12.19 -3.63 -4.08
CA LEU A 52 13.35 -4.40 -4.54
C LEU A 52 13.81 -3.93 -5.92
N LEU A 53 15.12 -3.94 -6.16
CA LEU A 53 15.73 -3.91 -7.48
C LEU A 53 16.47 -5.24 -7.66
N LEU A 54 16.01 -6.08 -8.59
CA LEU A 54 16.54 -7.43 -8.75
C LEU A 54 17.01 -7.69 -10.18
N ASP A 55 18.24 -8.16 -10.34
CA ASP A 55 18.61 -8.88 -11.57
C ASP A 55 17.93 -10.25 -11.55
N ILE A 56 17.38 -10.67 -12.70
CA ILE A 56 16.76 -11.99 -12.85
C ILE A 56 17.85 -13.06 -13.02
N ASP A 57 18.86 -12.76 -13.86
CA ASP A 57 19.88 -13.72 -14.29
C ASP A 57 21.12 -13.64 -13.39
N LEU A 58 21.00 -14.16 -12.19
CA LEU A 58 22.12 -14.23 -11.24
C LEU A 58 23.08 -15.37 -11.62
N GLY A 59 24.36 -15.07 -11.72
CA GLY A 59 25.40 -16.05 -12.06
C GLY A 59 25.49 -17.23 -11.10
N GLY A 60 26.38 -18.18 -11.41
CA GLY A 60 26.48 -19.50 -10.75
C GLY A 60 26.78 -19.52 -9.24
N GLY A 61 26.88 -18.35 -8.58
CA GLY A 61 27.01 -18.21 -7.13
C GLY A 61 25.68 -18.08 -6.38
N SER A 62 24.55 -18.02 -7.09
CA SER A 62 23.23 -17.85 -6.49
C SER A 62 22.45 -19.17 -6.46
N SER A 63 21.80 -19.45 -5.34
CA SER A 63 20.91 -20.62 -5.15
C SER A 63 19.51 -20.43 -5.75
N MET A 64 19.13 -19.16 -6.00
CA MET A 64 17.85 -18.72 -6.56
C MET A 64 18.11 -17.62 -7.59
N ASN A 65 17.27 -17.54 -8.62
CA ASN A 65 17.24 -16.40 -9.53
C ASN A 65 16.41 -15.24 -8.93
N GLY A 66 16.42 -14.07 -9.61
CA GLY A 66 15.72 -12.88 -9.10
C GLY A 66 14.20 -13.04 -9.01
N LEU A 67 13.58 -13.83 -9.91
CA LEU A 67 12.15 -14.12 -9.85
C LEU A 67 11.79 -14.94 -8.62
N GLU A 68 12.54 -16.01 -8.33
CA GLU A 68 12.34 -16.85 -7.13
C GLU A 68 12.50 -16.04 -5.85
N VAL A 69 13.45 -15.09 -5.82
CA VAL A 69 13.63 -14.15 -4.70
C VAL A 69 12.40 -13.26 -4.55
N ALA A 70 11.87 -12.70 -5.65
CA ALA A 70 10.67 -11.87 -5.62
C ALA A 70 9.44 -12.63 -5.13
N TYR A 71 9.23 -13.87 -5.59
CA TYR A 71 8.16 -14.76 -5.10
C TYR A 71 8.24 -15.03 -3.59
N LYS A 72 9.47 -15.13 -3.06
CA LYS A 72 9.70 -15.37 -1.63
C LYS A 72 9.41 -14.14 -0.77
N LEU A 73 9.83 -12.96 -1.23
CA LEU A 73 9.73 -11.71 -0.46
C LEU A 73 8.38 -11.02 -0.58
N LYS A 74 7.71 -11.13 -1.73
CA LYS A 74 6.40 -10.52 -2.01
C LYS A 74 6.37 -9.02 -1.73
N LEU A 75 7.39 -8.32 -2.22
CA LEU A 75 7.53 -6.87 -2.14
C LEU A 75 7.46 -6.28 -3.55
N PRO A 76 7.07 -4.99 -3.69
CA PRO A 76 7.18 -4.28 -4.95
C PRO A 76 8.56 -4.45 -5.57
N VAL A 77 8.64 -4.74 -6.87
CA VAL A 77 9.91 -5.09 -7.51
C VAL A 77 10.09 -4.47 -8.89
N LEU A 78 11.26 -3.88 -9.12
CA LEU A 78 11.77 -3.51 -10.44
C LEU A 78 12.81 -4.54 -10.86
N PHE A 79 12.50 -5.32 -11.90
CA PHE A 79 13.45 -6.26 -12.48
C PHE A 79 14.38 -5.58 -13.49
N VAL A 80 15.64 -5.99 -13.46
CA VAL A 80 16.69 -5.57 -14.41
C VAL A 80 17.23 -6.83 -15.06
N SER A 81 16.99 -7.07 -16.36
CA SER A 81 17.40 -8.33 -17.00
C SER A 81 17.76 -8.18 -18.47
N GLY A 82 18.67 -9.04 -18.96
CA GLY A 82 19.02 -9.16 -20.36
C GLY A 82 18.01 -9.93 -21.23
N HIS A 83 17.13 -10.75 -20.64
CA HIS A 83 16.25 -11.69 -21.35
C HIS A 83 14.77 -11.59 -20.89
N ASN A 84 14.12 -10.47 -21.19
CA ASN A 84 12.76 -10.23 -20.70
C ASN A 84 11.67 -11.10 -21.36
N ALA A 85 11.80 -11.46 -22.63
CA ALA A 85 10.74 -12.17 -23.35
C ALA A 85 10.38 -13.54 -22.74
N ALA A 86 11.40 -14.26 -22.20
CA ALA A 86 11.16 -15.54 -21.52
C ALA A 86 10.51 -15.40 -20.16
N ASN A 87 10.75 -14.27 -19.47
CA ASN A 87 10.37 -14.06 -18.08
C ASN A 87 9.06 -13.27 -17.94
N LEU A 88 8.54 -12.66 -19.04
CA LEU A 88 7.33 -11.78 -18.99
C LEU A 88 6.12 -12.48 -18.37
N LYS A 89 5.87 -13.74 -18.73
CA LYS A 89 4.72 -14.49 -18.18
C LYS A 89 4.82 -14.69 -16.66
N GLU A 90 6.04 -14.90 -16.16
CA GLU A 90 6.26 -15.09 -14.72
C GLU A 90 6.20 -13.78 -13.96
N ILE A 91 6.65 -12.68 -14.59
CA ILE A 91 6.51 -11.32 -14.07
C ILE A 91 5.02 -10.94 -13.96
N GLU A 92 4.23 -11.15 -15.03
CA GLU A 92 2.79 -10.92 -15.03
C GLU A 92 2.06 -11.77 -13.98
N LYS A 93 2.50 -13.02 -13.80
CA LYS A 93 1.94 -13.91 -12.78
C LYS A 93 2.22 -13.41 -11.38
N LEU A 94 3.44 -12.92 -11.11
CA LEU A 94 3.82 -12.34 -9.82
C LEU A 94 2.94 -11.11 -9.49
N GLU A 95 2.75 -10.21 -10.48
CA GLU A 95 1.90 -9.03 -10.35
C GLU A 95 0.46 -9.42 -10.00
N ASN A 96 -0.14 -10.33 -10.78
CA ASN A 96 -1.54 -10.70 -10.62
C ASN A 96 -1.82 -11.57 -9.37
N GLU A 97 -0.88 -12.46 -9.00
CA GLU A 97 -1.08 -13.37 -7.86
C GLU A 97 -1.00 -12.67 -6.52
N PHE A 98 -0.13 -11.65 -6.39
CA PHE A 98 0.13 -10.98 -5.14
C PHE A 98 -0.33 -9.52 -5.08
N ASP A 99 -0.96 -9.01 -6.15
CA ASP A 99 -1.37 -7.59 -6.25
C ASP A 99 -0.20 -6.63 -5.95
N LEU A 100 0.97 -6.94 -6.54
CA LEU A 100 2.20 -6.18 -6.32
C LEU A 100 2.45 -5.20 -7.45
N ILE A 101 3.12 -4.09 -7.14
CA ILE A 101 3.71 -3.23 -8.15
C ILE A 101 4.95 -3.93 -8.70
N VAL A 102 4.88 -4.34 -9.96
CA VAL A 102 5.97 -5.00 -10.67
C VAL A 102 6.28 -4.22 -11.94
N ASP A 103 7.55 -3.96 -12.17
CA ASP A 103 7.99 -3.34 -13.43
C ASP A 103 9.33 -3.95 -13.86
N HIS A 104 9.77 -3.67 -15.07
CA HIS A 104 11.02 -4.22 -15.57
C HIS A 104 11.75 -3.25 -16.50
N ILE A 105 13.07 -3.41 -16.59
CA ILE A 105 13.94 -2.73 -17.55
C ILE A 105 14.87 -3.75 -18.22
N THR A 106 14.99 -3.66 -19.55
CA THR A 106 15.81 -4.59 -20.33
C THR A 106 17.22 -4.05 -20.53
N LYS A 107 18.25 -4.84 -20.20
CA LYS A 107 19.65 -4.56 -20.55
C LYS A 107 19.87 -4.76 -22.07
N PRO A 108 20.68 -3.95 -22.78
CA PRO A 108 21.37 -2.76 -22.27
C PRO A 108 20.45 -1.54 -22.19
N PHE A 109 20.73 -0.65 -21.27
CA PHE A 109 20.05 0.65 -21.10
C PHE A 109 21.05 1.74 -20.74
N THR A 110 20.70 2.98 -21.00
CA THR A 110 21.45 4.16 -20.55
C THR A 110 21.09 4.52 -19.11
N GLU A 111 21.96 5.27 -18.46
CA GLU A 111 21.69 5.81 -17.12
C GLU A 111 20.36 6.59 -17.06
N ASN A 112 20.08 7.42 -18.07
CA ASN A 112 18.84 8.19 -18.13
C ASN A 112 17.60 7.31 -18.25
N GLU A 113 17.64 6.22 -19.02
CA GLU A 113 16.53 5.27 -19.13
C GLU A 113 16.31 4.55 -17.81
N PHE A 114 17.37 4.14 -17.14
CA PHE A 114 17.29 3.54 -15.82
C PHE A 114 16.66 4.50 -14.79
N LEU A 115 17.18 5.72 -14.68
CA LEU A 115 16.68 6.72 -13.76
C LEU A 115 15.19 7.05 -14.00
N LYS A 116 14.80 7.23 -15.26
CA LYS A 116 13.40 7.49 -15.63
C LYS A 116 12.48 6.35 -15.20
N LYS A 117 12.89 5.12 -15.47
CA LYS A 117 12.10 3.92 -15.13
C LYS A 117 12.04 3.71 -13.63
N ALA A 118 13.18 3.76 -12.94
CA ALA A 118 13.26 3.63 -11.50
C ALA A 118 12.45 4.71 -10.77
N THR A 119 12.55 5.97 -11.21
CA THR A 119 11.77 7.08 -10.61
C THR A 119 10.27 6.87 -10.77
N LYS A 120 9.80 6.40 -11.95
CA LYS A 120 8.39 6.09 -12.17
C LYS A 120 7.93 5.00 -11.20
N PHE A 121 8.61 3.86 -11.16
CA PHE A 121 8.33 2.74 -10.28
C PHE A 121 8.31 3.15 -8.79
N LEU A 122 9.35 3.87 -8.34
CA LEU A 122 9.45 4.34 -6.95
C LEU A 122 8.33 5.31 -6.56
N ASN A 123 7.87 6.15 -7.49
CA ASN A 123 6.72 7.02 -7.25
C ASN A 123 5.43 6.22 -7.10
N GLU A 124 5.20 5.18 -7.90
CA GLU A 124 4.06 4.28 -7.78
C GLU A 124 4.07 3.55 -6.43
N VAL A 125 5.22 2.99 -6.03
CA VAL A 125 5.39 2.36 -4.70
C VAL A 125 5.13 3.36 -3.57
N ARG A 126 5.68 4.58 -3.66
CA ARG A 126 5.47 5.61 -2.65
C ARG A 126 4.01 6.01 -2.55
N GLU A 127 3.33 6.13 -3.67
CA GLU A 127 1.91 6.44 -3.71
C GLU A 127 1.08 5.34 -3.06
N GLU A 128 1.39 4.08 -3.33
CA GLU A 128 0.71 2.95 -2.70
C GLU A 128 0.94 2.92 -1.18
N ILE A 129 2.21 3.05 -0.73
CA ILE A 129 2.52 3.08 0.71
C ILE A 129 1.85 4.27 1.39
N THR A 130 1.86 5.45 0.76
CA THR A 130 1.21 6.63 1.34
C THR A 130 -0.30 6.52 1.35
N SER A 131 -0.90 5.82 0.37
CA SER A 131 -2.33 5.56 0.36
C SER A 131 -2.79 4.55 1.41
N LYS A 132 -1.89 3.66 1.86
CA LYS A 132 -2.19 2.72 2.96
C LYS A 132 -2.34 3.39 4.32
N TYR A 133 -1.81 4.60 4.47
CA TYR A 133 -1.82 5.32 5.75
C TYR A 133 -2.31 6.74 5.60
N ILE A 134 -3.08 7.19 6.57
CA ILE A 134 -3.47 8.59 6.72
C ILE A 134 -3.09 9.09 8.10
N ILE A 135 -2.88 10.41 8.22
CA ILE A 135 -2.64 11.04 9.52
C ILE A 135 -3.92 11.71 9.96
N LEU A 136 -4.48 11.25 11.08
CA LEU A 136 -5.69 11.77 11.68
C LEU A 136 -5.41 12.37 13.06
N ASP A 137 -6.13 13.46 13.36
CA ASP A 137 -6.12 14.12 14.65
C ASP A 137 -7.40 13.78 15.40
N PHE A 138 -7.32 12.82 16.32
CA PHE A 138 -8.44 12.48 17.19
C PHE A 138 -8.54 13.44 18.38
N ALA A 139 -9.68 13.44 19.05
CA ALA A 139 -9.94 14.28 20.21
C ALA A 139 -8.89 14.10 21.32
N GLU A 140 -8.51 12.86 21.59
CA GLU A 140 -7.57 12.50 22.64
C GLU A 140 -6.11 12.45 22.17
N ASN A 141 -5.87 12.17 20.88
CA ASN A 141 -4.54 11.95 20.34
C ASN A 141 -4.35 12.67 18.99
N LYS A 142 -3.23 13.37 18.84
CA LYS A 142 -2.88 14.09 17.61
C LYS A 142 -1.90 13.31 16.75
N LYS A 143 -1.93 13.55 15.42
CA LYS A 143 -0.99 12.99 14.42
C LYS A 143 -0.90 11.46 14.43
N ASN A 144 -2.04 10.79 14.60
CA ASN A 144 -2.07 9.33 14.54
C ASN A 144 -1.94 8.83 13.10
N LYS A 145 -0.96 7.96 12.88
CA LYS A 145 -0.81 7.23 11.61
C LYS A 145 -1.77 6.05 11.60
N ILE A 146 -2.77 6.10 10.76
CA ILE A 146 -3.86 5.11 10.68
C ILE A 146 -3.74 4.35 9.35
N VAL A 147 -3.80 3.04 9.40
CA VAL A 147 -3.96 2.18 8.22
C VAL A 147 -5.37 2.39 7.69
N VAL A 148 -5.53 2.88 6.47
CA VAL A 148 -6.84 3.22 5.89
C VAL A 148 -7.77 2.02 5.84
N ASP A 149 -7.21 0.84 5.56
CA ASP A 149 -7.95 -0.43 5.51
C ASP A 149 -8.55 -0.86 6.86
N THR A 150 -8.09 -0.31 7.99
CA THR A 150 -8.69 -0.60 9.29
C THR A 150 -9.93 0.25 9.57
N ILE A 151 -10.14 1.31 8.80
CA ILE A 151 -11.32 2.16 8.92
C ILE A 151 -12.50 1.49 8.22
N VAL A 152 -13.53 1.16 8.98
CA VAL A 152 -14.76 0.53 8.47
C VAL A 152 -15.75 1.59 8.00
N TYR A 153 -16.09 2.55 8.85
CA TYR A 153 -16.95 3.66 8.47
C TYR A 153 -16.77 4.88 9.38
N LEU A 154 -17.22 6.02 8.87
CA LEU A 154 -17.35 7.27 9.63
C LEU A 154 -18.80 7.71 9.66
N CYS A 155 -19.26 8.23 10.79
CA CYS A 155 -20.57 8.86 10.91
C CYS A 155 -20.50 10.15 11.71
N ALA A 156 -21.53 11.01 11.54
CA ALA A 156 -21.65 12.23 12.34
C ALA A 156 -21.86 11.85 13.83
N ASP A 157 -21.20 12.57 14.72
CA ASP A 157 -21.45 12.48 16.16
C ASP A 157 -22.74 13.22 16.50
N LYS A 158 -23.84 12.46 16.63
CA LYS A 158 -25.17 13.01 16.96
C LYS A 158 -25.30 13.40 18.42
N ALA A 159 -24.41 12.97 19.30
CA ALA A 159 -24.47 13.27 20.72
C ALA A 159 -24.17 14.75 21.01
N ASN A 160 -23.40 15.42 20.14
CA ASN A 160 -23.02 16.83 20.28
C ASN A 160 -23.87 17.78 19.42
N GLY A 161 -25.03 17.33 18.93
CA GLY A 161 -25.97 18.14 18.14
C GLY A 161 -25.76 18.04 16.61
N ALA A 162 -26.81 18.44 15.87
CA ALA A 162 -26.86 18.29 14.40
C ALA A 162 -25.88 19.19 13.63
N GLU A 163 -25.31 20.20 14.26
CA GLU A 163 -24.40 21.18 13.65
C GLU A 163 -22.92 20.82 13.85
N SER A 164 -22.61 19.77 14.61
CA SER A 164 -21.23 19.35 14.86
C SER A 164 -20.59 18.73 13.61
N ASN A 165 -19.47 19.30 13.16
CA ASN A 165 -18.62 18.69 12.15
C ASN A 165 -17.83 17.48 12.66
N ASN A 166 -18.02 17.10 13.93
CA ASN A 166 -17.34 15.94 14.50
C ASN A 166 -17.82 14.65 13.86
N LYS A 167 -16.90 13.71 13.70
CA LYS A 167 -17.15 12.37 13.16
C LYS A 167 -16.64 11.32 14.14
N ILE A 168 -17.38 10.25 14.29
CA ILE A 168 -16.91 9.04 14.95
C ILE A 168 -16.39 8.12 13.85
N VAL A 169 -15.14 7.68 13.99
CA VAL A 169 -14.51 6.68 13.12
C VAL A 169 -14.62 5.33 13.79
N TYR A 170 -15.14 4.35 13.08
CA TYR A 170 -15.24 2.97 13.52
C TYR A 170 -14.21 2.12 12.78
N PHE A 171 -13.51 1.28 13.51
CA PHE A 171 -12.42 0.44 13.05
C PHE A 171 -12.74 -1.04 13.24
N ASN A 172 -12.02 -1.90 12.51
CA ASN A 172 -12.04 -3.35 12.73
C ASN A 172 -10.97 -3.85 13.73
N ASP A 173 -9.96 -3.02 14.02
CA ASP A 173 -8.76 -3.38 14.82
C ASP A 173 -8.67 -2.63 16.16
N ARG A 174 -9.49 -1.60 16.37
CA ARG A 174 -9.45 -0.76 17.57
C ARG A 174 -10.81 -0.14 17.90
N ARG A 175 -10.94 0.42 19.11
CA ARG A 175 -12.14 1.13 19.56
C ARG A 175 -12.44 2.33 18.69
N PRO A 176 -13.74 2.73 18.58
CA PRO A 176 -14.12 3.95 17.88
C PRO A 176 -13.46 5.18 18.50
N GLU A 177 -13.00 6.10 17.64
CA GLU A 177 -12.36 7.37 18.03
C GLU A 177 -13.07 8.56 17.37
N MET A 178 -12.99 9.74 17.99
CA MET A 178 -13.68 10.94 17.52
C MET A 178 -12.70 11.89 16.83
N LEU A 179 -13.04 12.29 15.60
CA LEU A 179 -12.41 13.38 14.85
C LEU A 179 -13.17 14.69 15.11
N ILE A 180 -12.44 15.73 15.48
CA ILE A 180 -12.99 17.06 15.74
C ILE A 180 -12.91 17.88 14.46
N ASP A 181 -14.00 18.61 14.16
CA ASP A 181 -14.10 19.49 12.98
C ASP A 181 -13.66 18.81 11.68
N PHE A 182 -14.22 17.62 11.43
CA PHE A 182 -13.87 16.79 10.28
C PHE A 182 -15.04 16.67 9.29
N THR A 183 -14.89 17.27 8.12
CA THR A 183 -15.88 17.25 7.03
C THR A 183 -15.54 16.20 5.96
N ILE A 184 -16.52 15.86 5.10
CA ILE A 184 -16.26 14.99 3.92
C ILE A 184 -15.24 15.63 2.99
N ALA A 185 -15.22 16.96 2.83
CA ALA A 185 -14.19 17.64 2.06
C ALA A 185 -12.78 17.39 2.63
N LYS A 186 -12.61 17.47 3.94
CA LYS A 186 -11.35 17.13 4.61
C LYS A 186 -10.93 15.68 4.42
N MET A 187 -11.85 14.74 4.17
CA MET A 187 -11.49 13.36 3.82
C MET A 187 -10.63 13.32 2.56
N HIS A 188 -11.04 13.99 1.49
CA HIS A 188 -10.28 14.01 0.23
C HIS A 188 -8.89 14.63 0.41
N GLU A 189 -8.77 15.71 1.16
CA GLU A 189 -7.50 16.37 1.48
C GLU A 189 -6.56 15.47 2.30
N LYS A 190 -7.10 14.62 3.16
CA LYS A 190 -6.34 13.71 4.03
C LYS A 190 -5.97 12.38 3.39
N GLY A 191 -6.28 12.16 2.11
CA GLY A 191 -5.85 10.97 1.37
C GLY A 191 -6.84 9.80 1.36
N PHE A 192 -8.10 10.01 1.76
CA PHE A 192 -9.15 8.99 1.61
C PHE A 192 -9.56 8.74 0.13
N GLY A 193 -9.11 9.61 -0.78
CA GLY A 193 -9.57 9.60 -2.18
C GLY A 193 -9.20 8.39 -3.03
N LYS A 194 -8.14 7.65 -2.64
CA LYS A 194 -7.71 6.42 -3.34
C LYS A 194 -8.44 5.17 -2.85
N GLN A 195 -9.09 5.24 -1.69
CA GLN A 195 -9.92 4.16 -1.15
C GLN A 195 -11.37 4.41 -1.54
N LYS A 196 -12.10 3.36 -1.88
CA LYS A 196 -13.52 3.47 -2.21
C LYS A 196 -14.35 3.66 -0.96
N PHE A 197 -14.40 4.89 -0.47
CA PHE A 197 -15.29 5.31 0.61
C PHE A 197 -16.61 5.80 0.04
N LEU A 198 -17.69 5.10 0.33
CA LEU A 198 -19.04 5.36 -0.20
C LEU A 198 -19.89 6.11 0.82
N GLU A 199 -20.47 7.25 0.44
CA GLU A 199 -21.49 7.88 1.26
C GLU A 199 -22.83 7.14 1.06
N ILE A 200 -23.21 6.31 2.02
CA ILE A 200 -24.40 5.45 1.96
C ILE A 200 -25.69 6.19 2.33
N ILE A 201 -25.56 7.18 3.19
CA ILE A 201 -26.59 8.15 3.58
C ILE A 201 -25.86 9.41 4.04
N ARG A 202 -26.52 10.57 4.01
CA ARG A 202 -25.92 11.84 4.40
C ARG A 202 -25.18 11.75 5.74
N GLY A 203 -23.88 12.00 5.71
CA GLY A 203 -23.00 12.01 6.87
C GLY A 203 -22.56 10.62 7.37
N VAL A 204 -22.82 9.54 6.63
CA VAL A 204 -22.29 8.19 6.90
C VAL A 204 -21.52 7.71 5.68
N VAL A 205 -20.23 7.54 5.85
CA VAL A 205 -19.30 7.12 4.79
C VAL A 205 -18.67 5.81 5.19
N VAL A 206 -18.75 4.79 4.32
CA VAL A 206 -18.31 3.41 4.57
C VAL A 206 -17.20 3.04 3.60
N ASN A 207 -16.20 2.38 4.09
CA ASN A 207 -15.18 1.74 3.24
C ASN A 207 -15.80 0.51 2.56
N GLU A 208 -15.86 0.53 1.22
CA GLU A 208 -16.46 -0.53 0.41
C GLU A 208 -15.91 -1.91 0.74
N LYS A 209 -14.63 -2.01 1.06
CA LYS A 209 -13.92 -3.24 1.41
C LYS A 209 -14.52 -3.98 2.62
N HIS A 210 -15.20 -3.26 3.50
CA HIS A 210 -15.80 -3.82 4.72
C HIS A 210 -17.29 -4.10 4.58
N ILE A 211 -17.90 -3.81 3.44
CA ILE A 211 -19.31 -4.10 3.21
C ILE A 211 -19.46 -5.58 2.90
N LYS A 212 -20.22 -6.29 3.75
CA LYS A 212 -20.56 -7.69 3.49
C LYS A 212 -21.55 -7.84 2.33
N PRO A 213 -21.61 -9.03 1.69
CA PRO A 213 -22.55 -9.30 0.62
C PRO A 213 -24.00 -8.98 1.05
N ARG A 214 -24.67 -8.15 0.26
CA ARG A 214 -26.00 -7.63 0.57
C ARG A 214 -27.10 -8.53 0.00
N LYS A 215 -28.17 -8.78 0.77
CA LYS A 215 -29.38 -9.41 0.24
C LYS A 215 -30.07 -8.45 -0.74
N LYS A 216 -30.53 -8.98 -1.89
CA LYS A 216 -31.25 -8.20 -2.90
C LYS A 216 -32.47 -7.50 -2.28
N GLY A 217 -32.57 -6.18 -2.47
CA GLY A 217 -33.67 -5.36 -1.92
C GLY A 217 -33.50 -4.88 -0.47
N SER A 218 -32.44 -5.26 0.23
CA SER A 218 -32.17 -4.72 1.57
C SER A 218 -31.81 -3.23 1.50
N ARG A 219 -32.32 -2.43 2.44
CA ARG A 219 -31.93 -1.01 2.63
C ARG A 219 -30.88 -0.83 3.73
N GLU A 220 -30.22 -1.92 4.10
CA GLU A 220 -29.17 -1.91 5.10
C GLU A 220 -27.94 -2.63 4.55
N ILE A 221 -26.75 -2.18 4.93
CA ILE A 221 -25.49 -2.87 4.73
C ILE A 221 -24.97 -3.39 6.06
N GLU A 222 -24.31 -4.54 6.01
CA GLU A 222 -23.71 -5.17 7.16
C GLU A 222 -22.19 -4.92 7.16
N VAL A 223 -21.67 -4.50 8.32
CA VAL A 223 -20.23 -4.31 8.55
C VAL A 223 -19.85 -4.86 9.93
N GLU A 224 -18.57 -5.23 10.10
CA GLU A 224 -18.02 -5.62 11.40
C GLU A 224 -17.09 -4.55 11.93
N VAL A 225 -17.24 -4.19 13.19
CA VAL A 225 -16.42 -3.17 13.86
C VAL A 225 -16.02 -3.62 15.24
N MET A 226 -14.93 -3.07 15.75
CA MET A 226 -14.61 -3.20 17.17
C MET A 226 -15.42 -2.17 17.97
N ASN A 227 -16.11 -2.63 19.01
CA ASN A 227 -16.91 -1.78 19.88
C ASN A 227 -16.05 -1.13 20.99
N ARG A 228 -16.68 -0.27 21.81
CA ARG A 228 -16.00 0.42 22.92
C ARG A 228 -15.40 -0.53 23.98
N ASN A 229 -15.89 -1.76 24.06
CA ASN A 229 -15.39 -2.79 24.97
C ASN A 229 -14.24 -3.63 24.38
N GLY A 230 -13.80 -3.34 23.14
CA GLY A 230 -12.76 -4.08 22.45
C GLY A 230 -13.21 -5.42 21.86
N LYS A 231 -14.52 -5.61 21.65
CA LYS A 231 -15.09 -6.81 21.02
C LYS A 231 -15.59 -6.48 19.63
N ILE A 232 -15.45 -7.42 18.70
CA ILE A 232 -16.05 -7.29 17.37
C ILE A 232 -17.56 -7.43 17.48
N GLU A 233 -18.29 -6.51 16.85
CA GLU A 233 -19.74 -6.53 16.72
C GLU A 233 -20.17 -6.25 15.29
N THR A 234 -21.27 -6.84 14.89
CA THR A 234 -21.93 -6.56 13.59
C THR A 234 -22.81 -5.34 13.71
N LYS A 235 -22.66 -4.39 12.76
CA LYS A 235 -23.53 -3.21 12.62
C LYS A 235 -24.31 -3.29 11.32
N PHE A 236 -25.58 -2.91 11.39
CA PHE A 236 -26.46 -2.72 10.24
C PHE A 236 -26.65 -1.23 10.02
N LEU A 237 -26.13 -0.73 8.89
CA LEU A 237 -26.18 0.69 8.54
C LEU A 237 -27.24 0.92 7.47
N LYS A 238 -28.18 1.83 7.75
CA LYS A 238 -29.21 2.21 6.78
C LYS A 238 -28.61 2.94 5.59
N THR A 239 -29.12 2.66 4.40
CA THR A 239 -28.73 3.34 3.16
C THR A 239 -29.84 4.32 2.72
N SER A 240 -29.47 5.33 1.94
CA SER A 240 -30.45 6.18 1.25
C SER A 240 -31.21 5.35 0.21
N GLU A 241 -32.39 5.84 -0.20
CA GLU A 241 -33.23 5.15 -1.21
C GLU A 241 -32.51 5.03 -2.57
N ASN A 242 -31.66 5.99 -2.89
CA ASN A 242 -30.93 6.07 -4.14
C ASN A 242 -29.55 5.39 -4.08
N PHE A 243 -29.16 4.83 -2.94
CA PHE A 243 -27.87 4.17 -2.80
C PHE A 243 -27.85 2.86 -3.58
N ARG A 244 -26.92 2.78 -4.53
CA ARG A 244 -26.60 1.55 -5.26
C ARG A 244 -25.14 1.23 -5.03
N MET A 245 -24.85 -0.03 -4.75
CA MET A 245 -23.46 -0.51 -4.76
C MET A 245 -22.96 -0.44 -6.19
N PRO A 246 -21.70 0.02 -6.40
CA PRO A 246 -21.04 -0.01 -7.69
C PRO A 246 -20.95 -1.43 -8.25
#